data_2966a89b442e874d73b9e0a9aa40e35c
#
_entry.id   2966a89b442e874d73b9e0a9aa40e35c
#
_cell.length_a   1.000
_cell.length_b   1.000
_cell.length_c   1.000
_cell.angle_alpha   90.00
_cell.angle_beta   90.00
_cell.angle_gamma   90.00
#
_symmetry.space_group_name_H-M   'P 1'
#
loop_
_entity.id
_entity.type
_entity.pdbx_description
1 polymer ?
#
loop_
_entity_poly.entity_id
_entity_poly.type
_entity_poly.pdbx_seq_one_letter_code
_entity_poly.pdbx_strand_id
1 'polypeptide(L)'
;MQWLVIKLEEKKYNFACTMQYLIKNGTVINEGKIEQLDILIDNNLISKIGKDISAASATVIDASNSYIIPGIIDDQVHFREPGLTHKANIYNESKAAVAGGVTSFMEQPNTKPAALTQELLEEKYQIAAQTSLANYTFFMGTSNDNYDEVMRTDFSKVGALKIFMGSSTGNMLVDDEHVLNRIFANINGIVVTHCEDEQTIKENTEHYKKLFGENIPMNYHPVIRDDEACYISSKLATDLALKHNTRLHVFHISTEKELALFRNDIPLKEKRITSEVCVHHLYFDEHDYARLGSKIKCNPAIKYKSDKEALLAALLDNRLDVVATDHAPHTLEEKSNAYFLAPSGLPLVQHSLNLMLEFYYEGKITLEKIVEKMCHAPADCFRVQQRGYIREGYFADIAIVDLKTSYTVSKENILYKCNWSPLEQQTFKGKVTHTFVNGQLVYNNGIFNESKKGERLLFTTP
;
A
#
# COMPACT_ATOMS: atom_id res chain seq x y z
N MET A 1 47.64 1.50 -62.61
CA MET A 1 46.24 1.27 -62.25
C MET A 1 46.11 1.36 -60.73
N GLN A 2 45.73 2.55 -60.24
CA GLN A 2 45.46 2.80 -58.84
C GLN A 2 43.99 2.51 -58.55
N TRP A 3 43.71 1.59 -57.63
CA TRP A 3 42.34 1.37 -57.13
C TRP A 3 42.07 2.31 -55.97
N LEU A 4 41.11 3.18 -56.16
CA LEU A 4 40.59 4.10 -55.16
C LEU A 4 39.57 3.32 -54.28
N VAL A 5 39.92 3.06 -53.02
CA VAL A 5 39.01 2.46 -52.05
C VAL A 5 38.22 3.57 -51.39
N ILE A 6 36.97 3.70 -51.77
CA ILE A 6 36.02 4.62 -51.09
C ILE A 6 35.54 3.90 -49.80
N LYS A 7 35.96 4.38 -48.63
CA LYS A 7 35.37 4.03 -47.34
C LYS A 7 34.04 4.73 -47.20
N LEU A 8 32.96 3.96 -47.31
CA LEU A 8 31.63 4.38 -46.84
C LEU A 8 31.62 4.31 -45.33
N GLU A 9 31.58 5.42 -44.61
CA GLU A 9 31.26 5.49 -43.20
C GLU A 9 29.75 5.27 -43.07
N GLU A 10 29.36 4.09 -42.60
CA GLU A 10 28.01 3.81 -42.08
C GLU A 10 27.80 4.59 -40.79
N LYS A 11 27.14 5.74 -40.88
CA LYS A 11 26.54 6.40 -39.72
C LYS A 11 25.43 5.50 -39.20
N LYS A 12 25.73 4.67 -38.21
CA LYS A 12 24.71 3.99 -37.39
C LYS A 12 23.94 5.06 -36.62
N TYR A 13 22.82 5.51 -37.15
CA TYR A 13 21.79 6.19 -36.38
C TYR A 13 21.15 5.13 -35.48
N ASN A 14 21.62 5.02 -34.23
CA ASN A 14 20.85 4.37 -33.19
C ASN A 14 19.64 5.24 -32.89
N PHE A 15 18.55 5.08 -33.64
CA PHE A 15 17.24 5.49 -33.19
C PHE A 15 16.88 4.56 -32.03
N ALA A 16 17.21 4.96 -30.80
CA ALA A 16 16.49 4.44 -29.66
C ALA A 16 15.01 4.70 -29.92
N CYS A 17 14.24 3.65 -30.15
CA CYS A 17 12.80 3.77 -30.35
C CYS A 17 12.24 4.32 -29.03
N THR A 18 12.06 5.64 -28.96
CA THR A 18 11.46 6.28 -27.79
C THR A 18 10.00 5.85 -27.73
N MET A 19 9.64 5.17 -26.64
CA MET A 19 8.26 4.76 -26.45
C MET A 19 7.45 5.96 -25.96
N GLN A 20 6.50 6.40 -26.77
CA GLN A 20 5.61 7.49 -26.43
C GLN A 20 4.17 7.01 -26.40
N TYR A 21 3.43 7.42 -25.38
CA TYR A 21 1.98 7.27 -25.28
C TYR A 21 1.31 8.63 -25.19
N LEU A 22 0.15 8.74 -25.83
CA LEU A 22 -0.72 9.89 -25.70
C LEU A 22 -2.09 9.42 -25.19
N ILE A 23 -2.38 9.68 -23.93
CA ILE A 23 -3.69 9.42 -23.33
C ILE A 23 -4.58 10.62 -23.68
N LYS A 24 -5.68 10.38 -24.38
CA LYS A 24 -6.58 11.43 -24.90
C LYS A 24 -7.97 11.36 -24.28
N ASN A 25 -8.61 12.53 -24.24
CA ASN A 25 -10.03 12.70 -23.92
C ASN A 25 -10.44 12.22 -22.52
N GLY A 26 -9.49 11.97 -21.62
CA GLY A 26 -9.78 11.47 -20.29
C GLY A 26 -10.16 12.56 -19.30
N THR A 27 -10.91 12.18 -18.26
CA THR A 27 -11.21 13.03 -17.12
C THR A 27 -10.14 12.83 -16.04
N VAL A 28 -9.19 13.74 -15.93
CA VAL A 28 -8.08 13.69 -14.96
C VAL A 28 -8.55 14.16 -13.60
N ILE A 29 -8.27 13.34 -12.56
CA ILE A 29 -8.48 13.69 -11.15
C ILE A 29 -7.11 13.84 -10.50
N ASN A 30 -6.74 15.06 -10.15
CA ASN A 30 -5.43 15.36 -9.57
C ASN A 30 -5.49 16.66 -8.77
N GLU A 31 -4.84 16.70 -7.61
CA GLU A 31 -4.71 17.89 -6.76
C GLU A 31 -6.05 18.60 -6.46
N GLY A 32 -7.07 17.81 -6.15
CA GLY A 32 -8.40 18.32 -5.80
C GLY A 32 -9.21 18.89 -6.98
N LYS A 33 -8.80 18.61 -8.23
CA LYS A 33 -9.48 19.05 -9.45
C LYS A 33 -9.91 17.89 -10.31
N ILE A 34 -10.98 18.10 -11.07
CA ILE A 34 -11.46 17.20 -12.11
C ILE A 34 -11.52 17.97 -13.41
N GLU A 35 -10.67 17.62 -14.38
CA GLU A 35 -10.51 18.35 -15.63
C GLU A 35 -10.38 17.39 -16.82
N GLN A 36 -10.92 17.74 -17.98
CA GLN A 36 -10.65 17.00 -19.23
C GLN A 36 -9.32 17.45 -19.82
N LEU A 37 -8.35 16.53 -19.85
CA LEU A 37 -6.98 16.78 -20.29
C LEU A 37 -6.42 15.58 -21.04
N ASP A 38 -5.50 15.86 -21.95
CA ASP A 38 -4.63 14.88 -22.59
C ASP A 38 -3.31 14.81 -21.81
N ILE A 39 -2.69 13.63 -21.77
CA ILE A 39 -1.40 13.40 -21.11
C ILE A 39 -0.45 12.76 -22.12
N LEU A 40 0.66 13.43 -22.42
CA LEU A 40 1.75 12.86 -23.22
C LEU A 40 2.81 12.28 -22.29
N ILE A 41 3.08 11.01 -22.49
CA ILE A 41 4.14 10.26 -21.82
C ILE A 41 5.29 10.08 -22.80
N ASP A 42 6.50 10.46 -22.38
CA ASP A 42 7.73 10.23 -23.14
C ASP A 42 8.72 9.42 -22.29
N ASN A 43 9.00 8.21 -22.73
CA ASN A 43 9.73 7.22 -21.96
C ASN A 43 9.09 6.97 -20.57
N ASN A 44 9.78 7.39 -19.49
CA ASN A 44 9.34 7.13 -18.12
C ASN A 44 8.51 8.28 -17.54
N LEU A 45 8.47 9.44 -18.18
CA LEU A 45 7.97 10.68 -17.58
C LEU A 45 6.72 11.22 -18.27
N ILE A 46 5.91 11.92 -17.53
CA ILE A 46 4.87 12.79 -18.06
C ILE A 46 5.57 14.01 -18.68
N SER A 47 5.52 14.12 -19.99
CA SER A 47 6.21 15.21 -20.71
C SER A 47 5.34 16.43 -20.96
N LYS A 48 4.00 16.22 -21.07
CA LYS A 48 3.06 17.32 -21.29
C LYS A 48 1.66 16.99 -20.80
N ILE A 49 0.99 17.96 -20.23
CA ILE A 49 -0.42 17.90 -19.81
C ILE A 49 -1.15 19.10 -20.44
N GLY A 50 -2.30 18.88 -21.05
CA GLY A 50 -3.09 19.97 -21.65
C GLY A 50 -4.26 19.47 -22.49
N LYS A 51 -4.86 20.38 -23.26
CA LYS A 51 -5.93 20.04 -24.21
C LYS A 51 -5.37 19.94 -25.61
N ASP A 52 -6.00 19.11 -26.45
CA ASP A 52 -5.70 19.00 -27.88
C ASP A 52 -4.22 18.68 -28.17
N ILE A 53 -3.56 17.88 -27.34
CA ILE A 53 -2.17 17.48 -27.57
C ILE A 53 -2.10 16.59 -28.81
N SER A 54 -1.12 16.87 -29.67
CA SER A 54 -0.80 16.08 -30.86
C SER A 54 0.64 15.57 -30.76
N ALA A 55 0.84 14.28 -31.00
CA ALA A 55 2.15 13.64 -31.03
C ALA A 55 2.11 12.51 -32.09
N ALA A 56 2.69 12.76 -33.26
CA ALA A 56 2.55 11.88 -34.42
C ALA A 56 3.19 10.49 -34.25
N SER A 57 4.18 10.38 -33.34
CA SER A 57 4.89 9.11 -33.04
C SER A 57 4.31 8.35 -31.85
N ALA A 58 3.38 8.93 -31.10
CA ALA A 58 2.86 8.32 -29.89
C ALA A 58 1.78 7.27 -30.20
N THR A 59 1.79 6.19 -29.42
CA THR A 59 0.65 5.26 -29.34
C THR A 59 -0.48 5.96 -28.59
N VAL A 60 -1.63 6.14 -29.28
CA VAL A 60 -2.79 6.81 -28.69
C VAL A 60 -3.61 5.83 -27.88
N ILE A 61 -3.92 6.22 -26.63
CA ILE A 61 -4.89 5.56 -25.76
C ILE A 61 -6.10 6.49 -25.62
N ASP A 62 -7.24 6.09 -26.17
CA ASP A 62 -8.48 6.83 -25.99
C ASP A 62 -9.10 6.54 -24.63
N ALA A 63 -9.08 7.54 -23.74
CA ALA A 63 -9.66 7.49 -22.40
C ALA A 63 -11.04 8.16 -22.32
N SER A 64 -11.73 8.31 -23.46
CA SER A 64 -13.09 8.87 -23.48
C SER A 64 -14.01 8.16 -22.50
N ASN A 65 -14.76 8.92 -21.69
CA ASN A 65 -15.64 8.43 -20.63
C ASN A 65 -14.92 7.68 -19.48
N SER A 66 -13.61 7.73 -19.42
CA SER A 66 -12.82 7.17 -18.32
C SER A 66 -12.20 8.27 -17.47
N TYR A 67 -11.86 7.89 -16.24
CA TYR A 67 -11.15 8.75 -15.31
C TYR A 67 -9.68 8.37 -15.26
N ILE A 68 -8.82 9.36 -15.19
CA ILE A 68 -7.37 9.19 -15.10
C ILE A 68 -6.95 9.68 -13.73
N ILE A 69 -6.30 8.82 -12.96
CA ILE A 69 -5.79 9.13 -11.63
C ILE A 69 -4.28 8.88 -11.58
N PRO A 70 -3.53 9.55 -10.70
CA PRO A 70 -2.17 9.12 -10.39
C PRO A 70 -2.16 7.66 -9.95
N GLY A 71 -1.08 6.96 -10.19
CA GLY A 71 -0.93 5.60 -9.69
C GLY A 71 -1.06 5.55 -8.17
N ILE A 72 -1.83 4.61 -7.69
CA ILE A 72 -2.03 4.39 -6.25
C ILE A 72 -0.71 3.92 -5.61
N ILE A 73 -0.42 4.43 -4.42
CA ILE A 73 0.70 4.02 -3.58
C ILE A 73 0.12 3.31 -2.35
N ASP A 74 0.34 2.01 -2.24
CA ASP A 74 -0.07 1.23 -1.08
C ASP A 74 1.12 1.11 -0.12
N ASP A 75 1.06 1.82 0.98
CA ASP A 75 2.18 1.95 1.92
C ASP A 75 2.24 0.82 2.96
N GLN A 76 1.31 -0.15 2.88
CA GLN A 76 1.34 -1.31 3.77
C GLN A 76 0.90 -2.61 3.09
N VAL A 77 1.88 -3.46 2.72
CA VAL A 77 1.63 -4.80 2.17
C VAL A 77 2.58 -5.86 2.73
N HIS A 78 2.19 -7.14 2.61
CA HIS A 78 2.96 -8.33 2.96
C HIS A 78 2.98 -9.29 1.78
N PHE A 79 3.91 -9.14 0.84
CA PHE A 79 4.03 -9.99 -0.35
C PHE A 79 4.74 -11.33 -0.07
N ARG A 80 5.15 -11.54 1.20
CA ARG A 80 5.60 -12.84 1.75
C ARG A 80 6.92 -13.38 1.22
N GLU A 81 7.63 -12.67 0.37
CA GLU A 81 8.91 -13.11 -0.19
C GLU A 81 10.08 -12.29 0.38
N PRO A 82 11.16 -12.95 0.80
CA PRO A 82 11.47 -14.39 0.72
C PRO A 82 10.79 -15.26 1.80
N GLY A 83 10.89 -16.57 1.64
CA GLY A 83 10.68 -17.61 2.65
C GLY A 83 9.23 -18.02 2.94
N LEU A 84 8.23 -17.23 2.56
CA LEU A 84 6.82 -17.55 2.75
C LEU A 84 6.06 -17.65 1.42
N THR A 85 6.78 -18.01 0.36
CA THR A 85 6.29 -17.98 -1.02
C THR A 85 5.17 -18.97 -1.32
N HIS A 86 4.88 -19.91 -0.44
CA HIS A 86 3.69 -20.76 -0.55
C HIS A 86 2.38 -19.97 -0.39
N LYS A 87 2.41 -18.83 0.33
CA LYS A 87 1.26 -17.94 0.54
C LYS A 87 1.12 -16.89 -0.55
N ALA A 88 2.23 -16.22 -0.88
CA ALA A 88 2.32 -15.13 -1.86
C ALA A 88 3.77 -14.90 -2.29
N ASN A 89 3.97 -14.17 -3.38
CA ASN A 89 5.29 -13.70 -3.80
C ASN A 89 5.18 -12.35 -4.52
N ILE A 90 6.29 -11.64 -4.64
CA ILE A 90 6.34 -10.30 -5.23
C ILE A 90 5.79 -10.28 -6.65
N TYR A 91 6.08 -11.29 -7.46
CA TYR A 91 5.58 -11.38 -8.83
C TYR A 91 4.05 -11.40 -8.92
N ASN A 92 3.40 -12.34 -8.24
CA ASN A 92 1.94 -12.48 -8.29
C ASN A 92 1.21 -11.29 -7.67
N GLU A 93 1.70 -10.84 -6.50
CA GLU A 93 1.01 -9.76 -5.79
C GLU A 93 1.22 -8.40 -6.47
N SER A 94 2.37 -8.16 -7.12
CA SER A 94 2.56 -6.95 -7.95
C SER A 94 1.69 -6.98 -9.22
N LYS A 95 1.39 -8.15 -9.80
CA LYS A 95 0.38 -8.28 -10.87
C LYS A 95 -1.02 -7.92 -10.38
N ALA A 96 -1.39 -8.43 -9.21
CA ALA A 96 -2.65 -8.08 -8.57
C ALA A 96 -2.73 -6.57 -8.27
N ALA A 97 -1.65 -5.98 -7.77
CA ALA A 97 -1.51 -4.56 -7.49
C ALA A 97 -1.76 -3.71 -8.74
N VAL A 98 -1.03 -3.94 -9.84
CA VAL A 98 -1.21 -3.14 -11.07
C VAL A 98 -2.57 -3.34 -11.72
N ALA A 99 -3.20 -4.51 -11.59
CA ALA A 99 -4.57 -4.73 -12.04
C ALA A 99 -5.60 -3.92 -11.22
N GLY A 100 -5.28 -3.60 -9.96
CA GLY A 100 -6.05 -2.72 -9.08
C GLY A 100 -5.69 -1.23 -9.19
N GLY A 101 -4.75 -0.85 -10.07
CA GLY A 101 -4.29 0.54 -10.21
C GLY A 101 -3.19 0.96 -9.22
N VAL A 102 -2.68 0.03 -8.42
CA VAL A 102 -1.56 0.25 -7.50
C VAL A 102 -0.26 0.16 -8.29
N THR A 103 0.44 1.29 -8.43
CA THR A 103 1.69 1.39 -9.19
C THR A 103 2.94 1.32 -8.32
N SER A 104 2.76 1.49 -7.02
CA SER A 104 3.85 1.47 -6.03
C SER A 104 3.39 0.82 -4.74
N PHE A 105 4.24 0.02 -4.11
CA PHE A 105 3.95 -0.58 -2.82
C PHE A 105 5.13 -0.47 -1.85
N MET A 106 4.80 -0.52 -0.55
CA MET A 106 5.78 -0.52 0.54
C MET A 106 5.58 -1.76 1.39
N GLU A 107 6.57 -2.67 1.38
CA GLU A 107 6.42 -3.99 1.98
C GLU A 107 7.07 -4.10 3.35
N GLN A 108 6.39 -4.83 4.22
CA GLN A 108 6.78 -5.09 5.60
C GLN A 108 7.99 -6.03 5.69
N PRO A 109 8.79 -5.91 6.78
CA PRO A 109 10.04 -6.68 6.95
C PRO A 109 9.86 -8.11 7.46
N ASN A 110 8.65 -8.53 7.87
CA ASN A 110 8.39 -9.81 8.55
C ASN A 110 8.31 -11.02 7.61
N THR A 111 9.32 -11.16 6.77
CA THR A 111 9.59 -12.31 5.88
C THR A 111 10.43 -13.39 6.59
N LYS A 112 10.86 -14.43 5.89
CA LYS A 112 11.78 -15.46 6.42
C LYS A 112 12.98 -15.63 5.49
N PRO A 113 14.15 -15.13 5.86
CA PRO A 113 14.43 -14.38 7.10
C PRO A 113 13.75 -13.01 7.13
N ALA A 114 13.59 -12.44 8.33
CA ALA A 114 13.09 -11.09 8.51
C ALA A 114 14.19 -10.07 8.10
N ALA A 115 13.81 -8.94 7.50
CA ALA A 115 14.73 -7.91 7.03
C ALA A 115 15.27 -7.07 8.21
N LEU A 116 16.13 -7.67 9.03
CA LEU A 116 16.74 -7.08 10.24
C LEU A 116 18.18 -6.62 10.02
N THR A 117 18.78 -6.88 8.86
CA THR A 117 20.11 -6.39 8.45
C THR A 117 20.05 -5.73 7.09
N GLN A 118 21.07 -4.94 6.76
CA GLN A 118 21.15 -4.25 5.46
C GLN A 118 21.23 -5.26 4.30
N GLU A 119 21.91 -6.40 4.50
CA GLU A 119 22.07 -7.46 3.51
C GLU A 119 20.72 -8.12 3.21
N LEU A 120 19.95 -8.50 4.24
CA LEU A 120 18.65 -9.12 4.08
C LEU A 120 17.62 -8.15 3.47
N LEU A 121 17.72 -6.87 3.79
CA LEU A 121 16.91 -5.83 3.17
C LEU A 121 17.24 -5.69 1.67
N GLU A 122 18.51 -5.65 1.31
CA GLU A 122 18.95 -5.53 -0.10
C GLU A 122 18.60 -6.78 -0.92
N GLU A 123 18.62 -7.98 -0.34
CA GLU A 123 18.15 -9.21 -0.99
C GLU A 123 16.71 -9.06 -1.48
N LYS A 124 15.81 -8.48 -0.67
CA LYS A 124 14.41 -8.21 -1.08
C LYS A 124 14.35 -7.25 -2.27
N TYR A 125 15.17 -6.20 -2.28
CA TYR A 125 15.26 -5.28 -3.41
C TYR A 125 15.75 -5.98 -4.70
N GLN A 126 16.69 -6.91 -4.60
CA GLN A 126 17.17 -7.68 -5.76
C GLN A 126 16.11 -8.62 -6.31
N ILE A 127 15.32 -9.27 -5.45
CA ILE A 127 14.20 -10.11 -5.88
C ILE A 127 13.15 -9.25 -6.61
N ALA A 128 12.79 -8.11 -6.06
CA ALA A 128 11.79 -7.22 -6.66
C ALA A 128 12.26 -6.64 -8.00
N ALA A 129 13.54 -6.29 -8.13
CA ALA A 129 14.10 -5.79 -9.39
C ALA A 129 13.94 -6.77 -10.56
N GLN A 130 13.87 -8.07 -10.27
CA GLN A 130 13.69 -9.12 -11.27
C GLN A 130 12.25 -9.51 -11.51
N THR A 131 11.35 -9.28 -10.53
CA THR A 131 10.02 -9.91 -10.54
C THR A 131 8.87 -8.91 -10.48
N SER A 132 9.02 -7.75 -9.85
CA SER A 132 7.92 -6.82 -9.61
C SER A 132 7.49 -6.07 -10.86
N LEU A 133 6.17 -6.00 -11.10
CA LEU A 133 5.57 -5.14 -12.13
C LEU A 133 5.24 -3.73 -11.61
N ALA A 134 5.10 -3.57 -10.30
CA ALA A 134 4.91 -2.28 -9.64
C ALA A 134 6.24 -1.78 -9.04
N ASN A 135 6.36 -0.48 -8.82
CA ASN A 135 7.47 0.12 -8.07
C ASN A 135 7.42 -0.32 -6.61
N TYR A 136 8.56 -0.33 -5.93
CA TYR A 136 8.65 -0.96 -4.62
C TYR A 136 9.63 -0.27 -3.67
N THR A 137 9.32 -0.38 -2.41
CA THR A 137 10.28 -0.23 -1.30
C THR A 137 10.00 -1.27 -0.22
N PHE A 138 11.00 -1.52 0.59
CA PHE A 138 10.92 -2.43 1.73
C PHE A 138 11.31 -1.67 2.98
N PHE A 139 10.64 -1.96 4.10
CA PHE A 139 10.99 -1.33 5.37
C PHE A 139 12.11 -2.08 6.07
N MET A 140 13.00 -1.34 6.71
CA MET A 140 13.95 -1.89 7.66
C MET A 140 13.22 -2.36 8.90
N GLY A 141 13.42 -3.62 9.29
CA GLY A 141 12.82 -4.19 10.48
C GLY A 141 13.61 -3.85 11.74
N THR A 142 12.92 -3.87 12.87
CA THR A 142 13.52 -3.71 14.19
C THR A 142 13.37 -4.96 15.06
N SER A 143 14.32 -5.11 15.99
CA SER A 143 14.26 -6.01 17.13
C SER A 143 14.90 -5.32 18.34
N ASN A 144 14.82 -5.93 19.52
CA ASN A 144 15.52 -5.40 20.69
C ASN A 144 17.08 -5.40 20.52
N ASP A 145 17.60 -6.12 19.52
CA ASP A 145 19.04 -6.40 19.40
C ASP A 145 19.73 -5.78 18.17
N ASN A 146 18.98 -5.19 17.18
CA ASN A 146 19.56 -4.76 15.90
C ASN A 146 19.72 -3.24 15.75
N TYR A 147 19.84 -2.51 16.86
CA TYR A 147 19.94 -1.04 16.85
C TYR A 147 20.99 -0.48 15.88
N ASP A 148 22.19 -1.07 15.84
CA ASP A 148 23.28 -0.56 14.99
C ASP A 148 22.96 -0.74 13.49
N GLU A 149 22.29 -1.81 13.09
CA GLU A 149 21.76 -2.01 11.74
C GLU A 149 20.71 -0.96 11.38
N VAL A 150 19.80 -0.69 12.32
CA VAL A 150 18.76 0.35 12.15
C VAL A 150 19.39 1.72 11.90
N MET A 151 20.41 2.11 12.67
CA MET A 151 21.08 3.41 12.54
C MET A 151 21.91 3.56 11.25
N ARG A 152 22.27 2.45 10.57
CA ARG A 152 22.98 2.46 9.27
C ARG A 152 22.04 2.62 8.07
N THR A 153 20.73 2.63 8.26
CA THR A 153 19.74 2.66 7.18
C THR A 153 19.78 3.98 6.41
N ASP A 154 19.94 3.89 5.08
CA ASP A 154 19.87 5.01 4.15
C ASP A 154 18.41 5.31 3.77
N PHE A 155 17.74 6.22 4.50
CA PHE A 155 16.36 6.60 4.26
C PHE A 155 16.11 7.44 2.98
N SER A 156 17.13 7.69 2.17
CA SER A 156 16.92 8.16 0.80
C SER A 156 16.50 7.04 -0.15
N LYS A 157 16.71 5.77 0.26
CA LYS A 157 16.47 4.55 -0.52
C LYS A 157 15.55 3.54 0.17
N VAL A 158 15.26 3.73 1.45
CA VAL A 158 14.42 2.87 2.29
C VAL A 158 13.25 3.70 2.81
N GLY A 159 12.02 3.22 2.58
CA GLY A 159 10.80 4.00 2.87
C GLY A 159 10.64 4.38 4.34
N ALA A 160 10.90 3.45 5.25
CA ALA A 160 10.74 3.68 6.68
C ALA A 160 11.46 2.63 7.52
N LEU A 161 11.51 2.90 8.84
CA LEU A 161 11.83 1.92 9.86
C LEU A 161 10.53 1.33 10.41
N LYS A 162 10.35 0.01 10.37
CA LYS A 162 9.18 -0.68 10.94
C LYS A 162 9.44 -1.17 12.34
N ILE A 163 8.57 -0.77 13.28
CA ILE A 163 8.53 -1.27 14.66
C ILE A 163 7.21 -2.03 14.88
N PHE A 164 7.29 -3.25 15.36
CA PHE A 164 6.16 -3.98 15.91
C PHE A 164 6.12 -3.77 17.42
N MET A 165 5.17 -2.96 17.89
CA MET A 165 4.93 -2.72 19.32
C MET A 165 3.89 -3.70 19.89
N GLY A 166 3.60 -4.76 19.14
CA GLY A 166 2.68 -5.86 19.45
C GLY A 166 2.51 -6.79 18.24
N SER A 167 1.90 -7.96 18.45
CA SER A 167 1.52 -8.91 17.39
C SER A 167 2.61 -9.26 16.37
N SER A 168 3.83 -9.39 16.81
CA SER A 168 4.96 -9.72 15.95
C SER A 168 5.15 -11.24 15.80
N THR A 169 5.79 -11.62 14.69
CA THR A 169 6.28 -12.98 14.44
C THR A 169 7.81 -13.01 14.53
N GLY A 170 8.36 -14.05 15.15
CA GLY A 170 9.80 -14.18 15.31
C GLY A 170 10.37 -13.18 16.32
N ASN A 171 11.59 -12.66 16.06
CA ASN A 171 12.33 -11.75 16.94
C ASN A 171 12.11 -10.28 16.57
N MET A 172 10.89 -9.89 16.15
CA MET A 172 10.62 -8.53 15.70
C MET A 172 9.75 -7.70 16.66
N LEU A 173 9.32 -8.29 17.79
CA LEU A 173 8.66 -7.53 18.85
C LEU A 173 9.68 -6.60 19.51
N VAL A 174 9.33 -5.33 19.63
CA VAL A 174 10.11 -4.34 20.39
C VAL A 174 9.25 -3.86 21.54
N ASP A 175 9.42 -4.47 22.68
CA ASP A 175 8.71 -4.22 23.94
C ASP A 175 9.60 -3.60 25.02
N ASP A 176 10.90 -3.48 24.79
CA ASP A 176 11.84 -2.80 25.68
C ASP A 176 11.70 -1.28 25.49
N GLU A 177 11.18 -0.60 26.50
CA GLU A 177 11.01 0.87 26.49
C GLU A 177 12.33 1.62 26.32
N HIS A 178 13.45 1.08 26.79
CA HIS A 178 14.76 1.71 26.63
C HIS A 178 15.19 1.68 25.15
N VAL A 179 14.99 0.54 24.49
CA VAL A 179 15.26 0.38 23.05
C VAL A 179 14.36 1.31 22.22
N LEU A 180 13.06 1.36 22.53
CA LEU A 180 12.12 2.27 21.86
C LEU A 180 12.55 3.74 22.02
N ASN A 181 12.82 4.20 23.26
CA ASN A 181 13.28 5.56 23.51
C ASN A 181 14.57 5.87 22.73
N ARG A 182 15.51 4.94 22.68
CA ARG A 182 16.79 5.12 21.99
C ARG A 182 16.61 5.23 20.47
N ILE A 183 15.74 4.41 19.89
CA ILE A 183 15.41 4.46 18.44
C ILE A 183 14.72 5.79 18.13
N PHE A 184 13.63 6.12 18.81
CA PHE A 184 12.89 7.36 18.55
C PHE A 184 13.75 8.61 18.71
N ALA A 185 14.70 8.62 19.65
CA ALA A 185 15.60 9.77 19.87
C ALA A 185 16.64 9.97 18.74
N ASN A 186 17.04 8.92 18.04
CA ASN A 186 18.23 9.00 17.18
C ASN A 186 17.93 8.73 15.70
N ILE A 187 16.74 8.23 15.34
CA ILE A 187 16.41 7.89 13.95
C ILE A 187 16.28 9.14 13.08
N ASN A 188 16.91 9.11 11.89
CA ASN A 188 16.79 10.17 10.88
C ASN A 188 15.88 9.77 9.72
N GLY A 189 14.81 9.05 10.00
CA GLY A 189 13.82 8.55 9.03
C GLY A 189 12.42 8.65 9.59
N ILE A 190 11.45 8.13 8.85
CA ILE A 190 10.11 7.91 9.35
C ILE A 190 10.05 6.57 10.08
N VAL A 191 9.46 6.56 11.27
CA VAL A 191 9.11 5.35 12.00
C VAL A 191 7.67 4.98 11.62
N VAL A 192 7.44 3.71 11.28
CA VAL A 192 6.09 3.17 11.08
C VAL A 192 5.83 2.08 12.12
N THR A 193 4.63 2.09 12.72
CA THR A 193 4.35 1.21 13.86
C THR A 193 3.09 0.38 13.66
N HIS A 194 3.16 -0.91 14.07
CA HIS A 194 1.99 -1.70 14.43
C HIS A 194 1.78 -1.54 15.93
N CYS A 195 0.60 -1.12 16.34
CA CYS A 195 0.30 -0.74 17.72
C CYS A 195 -0.83 -1.59 18.29
N GLU A 196 -0.47 -2.56 19.13
CA GLU A 196 -1.38 -3.30 20.00
C GLU A 196 -0.65 -3.71 21.29
N ASP A 197 -1.27 -3.52 22.44
CA ASP A 197 -0.68 -3.86 23.73
C ASP A 197 -0.76 -5.37 24.01
N GLU A 198 0.40 -6.03 24.06
CA GLU A 198 0.51 -7.48 24.23
C GLU A 198 -0.05 -7.95 25.58
N GLN A 199 0.10 -7.15 26.64
CA GLN A 199 -0.39 -7.54 27.96
C GLN A 199 -1.92 -7.61 27.99
N THR A 200 -2.59 -6.59 27.47
CA THR A 200 -4.05 -6.53 27.34
C THR A 200 -4.57 -7.71 26.49
N ILE A 201 -3.94 -7.96 25.33
CA ILE A 201 -4.32 -9.07 24.45
C ILE A 201 -4.15 -10.43 25.15
N LYS A 202 -3.08 -10.61 25.89
CA LYS A 202 -2.82 -11.84 26.64
C LYS A 202 -3.88 -12.07 27.71
N GLU A 203 -4.20 -11.07 28.50
CA GLU A 203 -5.22 -11.16 29.54
C GLU A 203 -6.60 -11.48 28.95
N ASN A 204 -6.99 -10.79 27.88
CA ASN A 204 -8.23 -11.07 27.17
C ASN A 204 -8.23 -12.49 26.58
N THR A 205 -7.13 -12.91 25.95
CA THR A 205 -6.98 -14.26 25.39
C THR A 205 -7.17 -15.34 26.46
N GLU A 206 -6.51 -15.19 27.62
CA GLU A 206 -6.64 -16.13 28.73
C GLU A 206 -8.06 -16.18 29.28
N HIS A 207 -8.74 -15.02 29.36
CA HIS A 207 -10.14 -14.96 29.77
C HIS A 207 -11.06 -15.76 28.84
N TYR A 208 -10.98 -15.52 27.53
CA TYR A 208 -11.84 -16.21 26.56
C TYR A 208 -11.45 -17.68 26.36
N LYS A 209 -10.17 -18.02 26.53
CA LYS A 209 -9.71 -19.42 26.56
C LYS A 209 -10.29 -20.21 27.72
N LYS A 210 -10.49 -19.60 28.89
CA LYS A 210 -11.18 -20.25 30.02
C LYS A 210 -12.66 -20.51 29.71
N LEU A 211 -13.31 -19.65 28.90
CA LEU A 211 -14.72 -19.82 28.55
C LEU A 211 -14.96 -20.84 27.43
N PHE A 212 -14.11 -20.85 26.40
CA PHE A 212 -14.32 -21.61 25.16
C PHE A 212 -13.27 -22.69 24.88
N GLY A 213 -12.24 -22.82 25.71
CA GLY A 213 -11.09 -23.68 25.44
C GLY A 213 -10.31 -23.22 24.21
N GLU A 214 -9.86 -24.18 23.41
CA GLU A 214 -9.10 -23.87 22.17
C GLU A 214 -10.00 -23.44 21.01
N ASN A 215 -11.33 -23.57 21.14
CA ASN A 215 -12.28 -23.29 20.05
C ASN A 215 -13.01 -21.97 20.25
N ILE A 216 -12.26 -20.88 20.43
CA ILE A 216 -12.83 -19.54 20.52
C ILE A 216 -13.53 -19.20 19.18
N PRO A 217 -14.81 -18.79 19.19
CA PRO A 217 -15.49 -18.34 17.98
C PRO A 217 -14.84 -17.09 17.38
N MET A 218 -14.77 -16.96 16.04
CA MET A 218 -14.06 -15.86 15.36
C MET A 218 -14.62 -14.47 15.67
N ASN A 219 -15.91 -14.37 16.00
CA ASN A 219 -16.53 -13.11 16.40
C ASN A 219 -16.05 -12.55 17.76
N TYR A 220 -15.24 -13.32 18.52
CA TYR A 220 -14.56 -12.83 19.71
C TYR A 220 -13.21 -12.18 19.41
N HIS A 221 -12.75 -12.21 18.15
CA HIS A 221 -11.49 -11.60 17.77
C HIS A 221 -11.43 -10.09 18.12
N PRO A 222 -12.44 -9.26 17.82
CA PRO A 222 -12.44 -7.85 18.22
C PRO A 222 -12.53 -7.57 19.71
N VAL A 223 -12.98 -8.55 20.51
CA VAL A 223 -13.05 -8.40 21.98
C VAL A 223 -11.74 -8.82 22.63
N ILE A 224 -11.02 -9.76 22.02
CA ILE A 224 -9.68 -10.17 22.47
C ILE A 224 -8.66 -9.08 22.11
N ARG A 225 -8.74 -8.54 20.92
CA ARG A 225 -7.91 -7.46 20.40
C ARG A 225 -8.75 -6.17 20.37
N ASP A 226 -9.05 -5.68 21.57
CA ASP A 226 -10.01 -4.60 21.79
C ASP A 226 -9.44 -3.20 21.49
N ASP A 227 -10.26 -2.20 21.73
CA ASP A 227 -9.91 -0.79 21.53
C ASP A 227 -8.86 -0.31 22.55
N GLU A 228 -8.88 -0.89 23.76
CA GLU A 228 -7.88 -0.54 24.80
C GLU A 228 -6.48 -0.98 24.39
N ALA A 229 -6.34 -2.22 23.89
CA ALA A 229 -5.05 -2.73 23.40
C ALA A 229 -4.47 -1.85 22.30
N CYS A 230 -5.30 -1.39 21.35
CA CYS A 230 -4.88 -0.48 20.27
C CYS A 230 -4.49 0.89 20.84
N TYR A 231 -5.33 1.48 21.69
CA TYR A 231 -5.12 2.83 22.21
C TYR A 231 -3.86 2.94 23.08
N ILE A 232 -3.62 2.01 24.02
CA ILE A 232 -2.43 2.03 24.89
C ILE A 232 -1.16 2.07 24.05
N SER A 233 -1.05 1.20 23.07
CA SER A 233 0.15 1.10 22.23
C SER A 233 0.30 2.27 21.26
N SER A 234 -0.79 2.73 20.61
CA SER A 234 -0.78 3.91 19.74
C SER A 234 -0.44 5.19 20.53
N LYS A 235 -0.94 5.30 21.78
CA LYS A 235 -0.60 6.41 22.65
C LYS A 235 0.88 6.40 23.01
N LEU A 236 1.46 5.26 23.38
CA LEU A 236 2.89 5.15 23.65
C LEU A 236 3.73 5.57 22.44
N ALA A 237 3.39 5.11 21.24
CA ALA A 237 4.11 5.50 20.02
C ALA A 237 4.04 7.02 19.76
N THR A 238 2.85 7.61 19.91
CA THR A 238 2.66 9.06 19.71
C THR A 238 3.36 9.89 20.79
N ASP A 239 3.34 9.47 22.05
CA ASP A 239 4.05 10.13 23.16
C ASP A 239 5.58 10.12 22.92
N LEU A 240 6.14 8.99 22.47
CA LEU A 240 7.55 8.88 22.11
C LEU A 240 7.91 9.80 20.92
N ALA A 241 7.05 9.84 19.90
CA ALA A 241 7.26 10.71 18.76
C ALA A 241 7.22 12.20 19.12
N LEU A 242 6.30 12.60 20.00
CA LEU A 242 6.23 13.96 20.52
C LEU A 242 7.45 14.31 21.37
N LYS A 243 7.86 13.41 22.28
CA LYS A 243 9.01 13.58 23.17
C LYS A 243 10.31 13.81 22.41
N HIS A 244 10.53 13.06 21.33
CA HIS A 244 11.77 13.07 20.57
C HIS A 244 11.69 13.84 19.26
N ASN A 245 10.53 14.45 18.95
CA ASN A 245 10.25 15.11 17.68
C ASN A 245 10.48 14.20 16.46
N THR A 246 10.19 12.90 16.58
CA THR A 246 10.37 11.89 15.57
C THR A 246 9.23 11.96 14.56
N ARG A 247 9.50 11.68 13.29
CA ARG A 247 8.46 11.46 12.29
C ARG A 247 7.88 10.06 12.49
N LEU A 248 6.58 10.01 12.76
CA LEU A 248 5.84 8.77 13.01
C LEU A 248 4.68 8.64 12.02
N HIS A 249 4.47 7.42 11.52
CA HIS A 249 3.25 7.04 10.83
C HIS A 249 2.67 5.81 11.53
N VAL A 250 1.47 5.94 12.09
CA VAL A 250 0.80 4.84 12.81
C VAL A 250 -0.06 4.08 11.83
N PHE A 251 0.23 2.79 11.66
CA PHE A 251 -0.45 1.91 10.72
C PHE A 251 -1.85 1.51 11.18
N HIS A 252 -2.72 1.21 10.22
CA HIS A 252 -4.00 0.52 10.35
C HIS A 252 -4.82 0.90 11.61
N ILE A 253 -5.06 2.20 11.82
CA ILE A 253 -5.98 2.67 12.88
C ILE A 253 -7.32 1.98 12.70
N SER A 254 -7.82 1.40 13.77
CA SER A 254 -8.97 0.50 13.74
C SER A 254 -10.07 0.83 14.75
N THR A 255 -9.89 1.87 15.58
CA THR A 255 -10.83 2.24 16.64
C THR A 255 -11.13 3.74 16.68
N GLU A 256 -12.34 4.11 17.10
CA GLU A 256 -12.73 5.49 17.38
C GLU A 256 -11.84 6.11 18.46
N LYS A 257 -11.47 5.32 19.47
CA LYS A 257 -10.68 5.75 20.64
C LYS A 257 -9.32 6.29 20.26
N GLU A 258 -8.64 5.67 19.27
CA GLU A 258 -7.33 6.11 18.78
C GLU A 258 -7.37 7.47 18.07
N LEU A 259 -8.52 7.89 17.52
CA LEU A 259 -8.65 9.10 16.71
C LEU A 259 -8.32 10.39 17.48
N ALA A 260 -8.42 10.37 18.82
CA ALA A 260 -8.02 11.49 19.66
C ALA A 260 -6.50 11.77 19.64
N LEU A 261 -5.69 10.84 19.17
CA LEU A 261 -4.23 10.97 19.07
C LEU A 261 -3.79 11.75 17.82
N PHE A 262 -4.68 11.93 16.85
CA PHE A 262 -4.34 12.50 15.54
C PHE A 262 -5.02 13.84 15.31
N ARG A 263 -4.27 14.78 14.80
CA ARG A 263 -4.72 16.16 14.58
C ARG A 263 -5.06 16.42 13.10
N ASN A 264 -5.98 17.38 12.88
CA ASN A 264 -6.38 17.84 11.54
C ASN A 264 -6.37 19.38 11.39
N ASP A 265 -5.80 20.07 12.34
CA ASP A 265 -5.73 21.54 12.40
C ASP A 265 -4.49 22.13 11.69
N ILE A 266 -3.65 21.27 11.12
CA ILE A 266 -2.50 21.64 10.30
C ILE A 266 -2.47 20.87 8.98
N PRO A 267 -1.87 21.43 7.91
CA PRO A 267 -1.71 20.72 6.64
C PRO A 267 -0.88 19.44 6.79
N LEU A 268 -1.16 18.40 5.98
CA LEU A 268 -0.46 17.12 6.00
C LEU A 268 1.09 17.28 5.96
N LYS A 269 1.59 18.17 5.13
CA LYS A 269 3.04 18.42 4.98
C LYS A 269 3.73 18.94 6.23
N GLU A 270 2.96 19.50 7.16
CA GLU A 270 3.45 20.00 8.45
C GLU A 270 3.31 18.97 9.58
N LYS A 271 2.53 17.89 9.35
CA LYS A 271 2.37 16.83 10.34
C LYS A 271 3.66 16.03 10.49
N ARG A 272 4.07 15.83 11.73
CA ARG A 272 5.15 14.88 12.08
C ARG A 272 4.61 13.52 12.51
N ILE A 273 3.38 13.48 12.98
CA ILE A 273 2.64 12.26 13.30
C ILE A 273 1.50 12.17 12.29
N THR A 274 1.51 11.12 11.51
CA THR A 274 0.50 10.78 10.50
C THR A 274 -0.06 9.39 10.79
N SER A 275 -1.17 9.04 10.15
CA SER A 275 -1.82 7.75 10.37
C SER A 275 -2.50 7.25 9.12
N GLU A 276 -2.69 5.95 9.05
CA GLU A 276 -3.46 5.31 7.99
C GLU A 276 -4.66 4.54 8.52
N VAL A 277 -5.60 4.27 7.64
CA VAL A 277 -6.67 3.30 7.83
C VAL A 277 -6.66 2.31 6.68
N CYS A 278 -6.83 1.03 6.98
CA CYS A 278 -6.94 0.04 5.92
C CYS A 278 -8.38 -0.08 5.40
N VAL A 279 -8.51 -0.33 4.10
CA VAL A 279 -9.81 -0.44 3.42
C VAL A 279 -10.77 -1.42 4.09
N HIS A 280 -10.26 -2.50 4.70
CA HIS A 280 -11.09 -3.50 5.38
C HIS A 280 -11.67 -3.00 6.72
N HIS A 281 -10.97 -2.11 7.44
CA HIS A 281 -11.51 -1.45 8.64
C HIS A 281 -12.61 -0.41 8.31
N LEU A 282 -12.58 0.15 7.09
CA LEU A 282 -13.64 1.02 6.60
C LEU A 282 -14.86 0.24 6.07
N TYR A 283 -14.64 -0.99 5.59
CA TYR A 283 -15.67 -1.74 4.85
C TYR A 283 -16.41 -2.77 5.69
N PHE A 284 -15.69 -3.63 6.43
CA PHE A 284 -16.25 -4.66 7.29
C PHE A 284 -16.52 -4.16 8.72
N ASP A 285 -17.39 -4.87 9.44
CA ASP A 285 -17.62 -4.70 10.87
C ASP A 285 -17.86 -6.06 11.57
N GLU A 286 -18.16 -6.05 12.87
CA GLU A 286 -18.30 -7.25 13.70
C GLU A 286 -19.34 -8.24 13.19
N HIS A 287 -20.36 -7.77 12.46
CA HIS A 287 -21.40 -8.63 11.90
C HIS A 287 -20.90 -9.52 10.77
N ASP A 288 -19.86 -9.11 10.07
CA ASP A 288 -19.28 -9.85 8.96
C ASP A 288 -18.57 -11.14 9.40
N TYR A 289 -18.14 -11.25 10.66
CA TYR A 289 -17.55 -12.50 11.19
C TYR A 289 -18.52 -13.69 11.10
N ALA A 290 -19.83 -13.47 11.21
CA ALA A 290 -20.83 -14.52 11.06
C ALA A 290 -20.79 -15.19 9.68
N ARG A 291 -20.50 -14.42 8.65
CA ARG A 291 -20.46 -14.87 7.24
C ARG A 291 -19.06 -15.25 6.77
N LEU A 292 -18.05 -14.49 7.17
CA LEU A 292 -16.69 -14.60 6.63
C LEU A 292 -15.72 -15.32 7.59
N GLY A 293 -16.02 -15.39 8.87
CA GLY A 293 -15.21 -16.09 9.87
C GLY A 293 -13.75 -15.64 9.83
N SER A 294 -12.86 -16.62 9.77
CA SER A 294 -11.41 -16.38 9.72
C SER A 294 -10.92 -15.64 8.48
N LYS A 295 -11.69 -15.60 7.38
CA LYS A 295 -11.32 -14.86 6.16
C LYS A 295 -11.09 -13.39 6.42
N ILE A 296 -11.74 -12.80 7.44
CA ILE A 296 -11.55 -11.40 7.85
C ILE A 296 -10.80 -11.25 9.17
N LYS A 297 -10.24 -12.33 9.72
CA LYS A 297 -9.36 -12.25 10.88
C LYS A 297 -8.07 -11.53 10.48
N CYS A 298 -7.81 -10.36 11.05
CA CYS A 298 -6.60 -9.52 10.87
C CYS A 298 -6.18 -8.88 12.20
N ASN A 299 -4.99 -8.33 12.25
CA ASN A 299 -4.46 -7.61 13.41
C ASN A 299 -4.01 -6.20 12.98
N PRO A 300 -4.62 -5.13 13.53
CA PRO A 300 -5.71 -5.11 14.51
C PRO A 300 -7.01 -5.71 13.99
N ALA A 301 -7.86 -6.19 14.88
CA ALA A 301 -9.14 -6.79 14.51
C ALA A 301 -10.07 -5.78 13.82
N ILE A 302 -10.88 -6.26 12.87
CA ILE A 302 -12.09 -5.55 12.45
C ILE A 302 -13.03 -5.49 13.64
N LYS A 303 -13.47 -4.28 14.03
CA LYS A 303 -14.22 -4.04 15.25
C LYS A 303 -15.67 -3.66 14.97
N TYR A 304 -16.21 -2.73 15.74
CA TYR A 304 -17.62 -2.40 15.73
C TYR A 304 -18.02 -1.47 14.57
N LYS A 305 -19.29 -1.51 14.21
CA LYS A 305 -19.85 -0.59 13.22
C LYS A 305 -19.63 0.88 13.60
N SER A 306 -19.66 1.22 14.90
CA SER A 306 -19.33 2.56 15.39
C SER A 306 -17.91 2.97 15.05
N ASP A 307 -16.94 2.05 15.22
CA ASP A 307 -15.54 2.33 14.84
C ASP A 307 -15.43 2.58 13.34
N LYS A 308 -16.02 1.72 12.51
CA LYS A 308 -16.05 1.89 11.05
C LYS A 308 -16.59 3.26 10.63
N GLU A 309 -17.71 3.70 11.22
CA GLU A 309 -18.33 5.01 10.93
C GLU A 309 -17.42 6.17 11.39
N ALA A 310 -16.81 6.05 12.58
CA ALA A 310 -15.88 7.04 13.11
C ALA A 310 -14.58 7.14 12.27
N LEU A 311 -14.03 6.01 11.83
CA LEU A 311 -12.86 5.96 10.96
C LEU A 311 -13.12 6.65 9.62
N LEU A 312 -14.28 6.41 8.99
CA LEU A 312 -14.64 7.10 7.75
C LEU A 312 -14.77 8.61 7.96
N ALA A 313 -15.41 9.04 9.05
CA ALA A 313 -15.51 10.45 9.40
C ALA A 313 -14.13 11.08 9.62
N ALA A 314 -13.21 10.38 10.29
CA ALA A 314 -11.84 10.83 10.54
C ALA A 314 -10.96 10.87 9.27
N LEU A 315 -11.24 10.00 8.29
CA LEU A 315 -10.61 10.06 6.97
C LEU A 315 -11.04 11.32 6.21
N LEU A 316 -12.32 11.67 6.29
CA LEU A 316 -12.89 12.82 5.61
C LEU A 316 -12.42 14.16 6.23
N ASP A 317 -12.27 14.21 7.55
CA ASP A 317 -11.82 15.40 8.28
C ASP A 317 -10.28 15.52 8.39
N ASN A 318 -9.51 14.60 7.80
CA ASN A 318 -8.05 14.57 7.76
C ASN A 318 -7.37 14.27 9.12
N ARG A 319 -8.03 13.65 10.09
CA ARG A 319 -7.34 13.01 11.22
C ARG A 319 -6.60 11.78 10.74
N LEU A 320 -7.22 10.98 9.86
CA LEU A 320 -6.56 9.89 9.14
C LEU A 320 -6.06 10.39 7.77
N ASP A 321 -4.81 10.13 7.48
CA ASP A 321 -4.11 10.73 6.35
C ASP A 321 -4.10 9.86 5.10
N VAL A 322 -3.95 8.54 5.24
CA VAL A 322 -3.72 7.59 4.15
C VAL A 322 -4.74 6.45 4.21
N VAL A 323 -5.06 5.90 3.04
CA VAL A 323 -5.78 4.64 2.87
C VAL A 323 -4.85 3.59 2.31
N ALA A 324 -4.63 2.51 3.07
CA ALA A 324 -3.79 1.37 2.72
C ALA A 324 -4.58 0.06 2.68
N THR A 325 -3.91 -1.06 2.46
CA THR A 325 -4.58 -2.36 2.44
C THR A 325 -4.21 -3.30 3.57
N ASP A 326 -3.04 -3.20 4.13
CA ASP A 326 -2.44 -4.29 4.93
C ASP A 326 -2.61 -5.65 4.22
N HIS A 327 -2.38 -5.66 2.90
CA HIS A 327 -2.51 -6.87 2.10
C HIS A 327 -1.60 -7.97 2.65
N ALA A 328 -2.20 -8.93 3.33
CA ALA A 328 -1.49 -9.95 4.10
C ALA A 328 -2.04 -11.35 3.79
N PRO A 329 -1.75 -11.90 2.60
CA PRO A 329 -2.30 -13.16 2.14
C PRO A 329 -1.77 -14.36 2.93
N HIS A 330 -2.66 -15.34 3.12
CA HIS A 330 -2.42 -16.66 3.65
C HIS A 330 -3.17 -17.68 2.78
N THR A 331 -2.78 -18.94 2.80
CA THR A 331 -3.53 -19.95 2.06
C THR A 331 -4.93 -20.16 2.67
N LEU A 332 -5.89 -20.55 1.87
CA LEU A 332 -7.25 -20.82 2.37
C LEU A 332 -7.26 -21.96 3.39
N GLU A 333 -6.36 -22.93 3.23
CA GLU A 333 -6.16 -24.02 4.19
C GLU A 333 -5.73 -23.49 5.55
N GLU A 334 -4.71 -22.60 5.60
CA GLU A 334 -4.29 -21.97 6.84
C GLU A 334 -5.41 -21.15 7.49
N LYS A 335 -6.18 -20.42 6.70
CA LYS A 335 -7.32 -19.61 7.17
C LYS A 335 -8.47 -20.48 7.71
N SER A 336 -8.61 -21.73 7.25
CA SER A 336 -9.70 -22.63 7.64
C SER A 336 -9.49 -23.30 9.01
N ASN A 337 -8.38 -23.03 9.68
CA ASN A 337 -8.07 -23.58 10.99
C ASN A 337 -8.90 -22.93 12.12
N ALA A 338 -8.87 -23.54 13.31
CA ALA A 338 -9.43 -22.98 14.53
C ALA A 338 -8.72 -21.67 14.93
N TYR A 339 -9.33 -20.91 15.85
CA TYR A 339 -8.96 -19.54 16.19
C TYR A 339 -7.45 -19.32 16.37
N PHE A 340 -6.78 -20.14 17.19
CA PHE A 340 -5.35 -19.98 17.48
C PHE A 340 -4.42 -20.35 16.32
N LEU A 341 -4.88 -21.21 15.43
CA LEU A 341 -4.09 -21.71 14.29
C LEU A 341 -4.38 -20.94 13.00
N ALA A 342 -5.55 -20.32 12.87
CA ALA A 342 -5.90 -19.49 11.73
C ALA A 342 -5.08 -18.18 11.79
N PRO A 343 -4.16 -17.93 10.85
CA PRO A 343 -3.35 -16.71 10.85
C PRO A 343 -4.19 -15.47 10.59
N SER A 344 -3.75 -14.33 11.11
CA SER A 344 -4.33 -13.02 10.84
C SER A 344 -3.77 -12.42 9.55
N GLY A 345 -4.63 -11.85 8.71
CA GLY A 345 -4.33 -11.24 7.42
C GLY A 345 -5.28 -11.71 6.31
N LEU A 346 -5.52 -10.83 5.35
CA LEU A 346 -6.40 -11.06 4.21
C LEU A 346 -5.87 -10.38 2.93
N PRO A 347 -6.16 -10.90 1.72
CA PRO A 347 -5.70 -10.32 0.46
C PRO A 347 -6.65 -9.22 -0.02
N LEU A 348 -6.12 -8.01 -0.35
CA LEU A 348 -6.92 -6.84 -0.71
C LEU A 348 -6.35 -5.94 -1.80
N VAL A 349 -5.04 -5.97 -2.10
CA VAL A 349 -4.36 -4.96 -2.93
C VAL A 349 -5.01 -4.77 -4.31
N GLN A 350 -5.56 -5.83 -4.92
CA GLN A 350 -6.24 -5.75 -6.22
C GLN A 350 -7.55 -4.97 -6.17
N HIS A 351 -8.21 -4.91 -5.02
CA HIS A 351 -9.57 -4.41 -4.90
C HIS A 351 -9.68 -3.18 -3.98
N SER A 352 -8.56 -2.59 -3.58
CA SER A 352 -8.56 -1.43 -2.67
C SER A 352 -9.33 -0.23 -3.24
N LEU A 353 -9.07 0.12 -4.50
CA LEU A 353 -9.81 1.18 -5.18
C LEU A 353 -11.30 0.86 -5.29
N ASN A 354 -11.65 -0.39 -5.59
CA ASN A 354 -13.06 -0.80 -5.70
C ASN A 354 -13.82 -0.59 -4.39
N LEU A 355 -13.21 -0.94 -3.25
CA LEU A 355 -13.82 -0.71 -1.93
C LEU A 355 -14.03 0.77 -1.66
N MET A 356 -13.09 1.63 -2.02
CA MET A 356 -13.25 3.08 -1.87
C MET A 356 -14.29 3.66 -2.84
N LEU A 357 -14.43 3.08 -4.04
CA LEU A 357 -15.47 3.49 -5.00
C LEU A 357 -16.89 3.13 -4.52
N GLU A 358 -17.08 2.08 -3.71
CA GLU A 358 -18.39 1.81 -3.08
C GLU A 358 -18.83 3.01 -2.22
N PHE A 359 -17.92 3.58 -1.41
CA PHE A 359 -18.24 4.80 -0.64
C PHE A 359 -18.55 6.00 -1.52
N TYR A 360 -17.89 6.11 -2.69
CA TYR A 360 -18.21 7.15 -3.67
C TYR A 360 -19.63 6.97 -4.24
N TYR A 361 -20.02 5.75 -4.62
CA TYR A 361 -21.38 5.50 -5.13
C TYR A 361 -22.46 5.67 -4.07
N GLU A 362 -22.13 5.48 -2.81
CA GLU A 362 -22.99 5.79 -1.67
C GLU A 362 -23.04 7.30 -1.34
N GLY A 363 -22.27 8.14 -2.03
CA GLY A 363 -22.21 9.59 -1.77
C GLY A 363 -21.46 9.98 -0.50
N LYS A 364 -20.68 9.08 0.08
CA LYS A 364 -19.97 9.29 1.34
C LYS A 364 -18.59 9.93 1.17
N ILE A 365 -17.95 9.80 0.01
CA ILE A 365 -16.63 10.34 -0.31
C ILE A 365 -16.59 10.83 -1.74
N THR A 366 -15.77 11.84 -2.06
CA THR A 366 -15.57 12.32 -3.43
C THR A 366 -14.40 11.59 -4.10
N LEU A 367 -14.36 11.60 -5.44
CA LEU A 367 -13.25 11.01 -6.20
C LEU A 367 -11.92 11.73 -5.89
N GLU A 368 -11.96 13.05 -5.74
CA GLU A 368 -10.78 13.85 -5.38
C GLU A 368 -10.21 13.43 -4.03
N LYS A 369 -11.10 13.14 -3.05
CA LYS A 369 -10.68 12.68 -1.72
C LYS A 369 -10.10 11.27 -1.78
N ILE A 370 -10.63 10.38 -2.61
CA ILE A 370 -10.04 9.05 -2.85
C ILE A 370 -8.62 9.19 -3.41
N VAL A 371 -8.44 10.02 -4.43
CA VAL A 371 -7.12 10.27 -5.04
C VAL A 371 -6.18 10.92 -4.03
N GLU A 372 -6.66 11.88 -3.24
CA GLU A 372 -5.87 12.46 -2.15
C GLU A 372 -5.33 11.38 -1.20
N LYS A 373 -6.20 10.48 -0.72
CA LYS A 373 -5.88 9.51 0.34
C LYS A 373 -5.11 8.28 -0.14
N MET A 374 -5.23 7.92 -1.41
CA MET A 374 -4.58 6.73 -1.97
C MET A 374 -3.35 7.05 -2.86
N CYS A 375 -3.20 8.31 -3.32
CA CYS A 375 -2.12 8.68 -4.23
C CYS A 375 -1.23 9.80 -3.66
N HIS A 376 -1.84 10.96 -3.34
CA HIS A 376 -1.08 12.14 -2.91
C HIS A 376 -0.55 11.99 -1.48
N ALA A 377 -1.41 11.62 -0.55
CA ALA A 377 -1.06 11.55 0.87
C ALA A 377 0.05 10.53 1.18
N PRO A 378 0.05 9.29 0.67
CA PRO A 378 1.17 8.39 0.90
C PRO A 378 2.47 8.92 0.28
N ALA A 379 2.42 9.56 -0.91
CA ALA A 379 3.60 10.20 -1.49
C ALA A 379 4.16 11.31 -0.60
N ASP A 380 3.31 12.15 -0.02
CA ASP A 380 3.70 13.24 0.88
C ASP A 380 4.16 12.74 2.25
N CYS A 381 3.46 11.78 2.85
CA CYS A 381 3.82 11.19 4.15
C CYS A 381 5.21 10.57 4.12
N PHE A 382 5.52 9.81 3.08
CA PHE A 382 6.80 9.12 2.91
C PHE A 382 7.83 9.94 2.12
N ARG A 383 7.44 11.10 1.57
CA ARG A 383 8.30 11.96 0.73
C ARG A 383 8.85 11.22 -0.50
N VAL A 384 7.99 10.45 -1.16
CA VAL A 384 8.35 9.72 -2.40
C VAL A 384 8.68 10.71 -3.51
N GLN A 385 9.80 10.52 -4.18
CA GLN A 385 10.26 11.45 -5.21
C GLN A 385 9.45 11.29 -6.50
N GLN A 386 8.91 12.39 -7.03
CA GLN A 386 8.30 12.53 -8.36
C GLN A 386 7.20 11.50 -8.67
N ARG A 387 6.45 11.02 -7.67
CA ARG A 387 5.34 10.05 -7.81
C ARG A 387 4.11 10.51 -7.02
N GLY A 388 2.98 9.85 -7.22
CA GLY A 388 1.73 10.13 -6.52
C GLY A 388 0.94 11.32 -7.07
N TYR A 389 1.41 11.94 -8.15
CA TYR A 389 0.81 13.11 -8.80
C TYR A 389 0.90 13.02 -10.32
N ILE A 390 -0.08 13.58 -11.02
CA ILE A 390 0.01 13.83 -12.47
C ILE A 390 0.59 15.24 -12.68
N ARG A 391 1.90 15.31 -12.90
CA ARG A 391 2.64 16.56 -13.13
C ARG A 391 3.70 16.37 -14.21
N GLU A 392 3.95 17.39 -15.03
CA GLU A 392 5.06 17.36 -15.98
C GLU A 392 6.41 17.17 -15.27
N GLY A 393 7.24 16.25 -15.78
CA GLY A 393 8.52 15.85 -15.17
C GLY A 393 8.42 14.79 -14.07
N TYR A 394 7.21 14.37 -13.70
CA TYR A 394 6.98 13.24 -12.77
C TYR A 394 6.97 11.92 -13.55
N PHE A 395 7.29 10.82 -12.87
CA PHE A 395 7.12 9.49 -13.43
C PHE A 395 5.67 9.27 -13.85
N ALA A 396 5.49 8.70 -15.04
CA ALA A 396 4.16 8.38 -15.53
C ALA A 396 3.64 7.10 -14.91
N ASP A 397 3.30 7.18 -13.63
CA ASP A 397 2.56 6.19 -12.87
C ASP A 397 1.09 6.62 -12.86
N ILE A 398 0.26 5.94 -13.65
CA ILE A 398 -1.11 6.39 -13.96
C ILE A 398 -2.03 5.17 -14.00
N ALA A 399 -3.24 5.32 -13.45
CA ALA A 399 -4.33 4.37 -13.65
C ALA A 399 -5.49 5.02 -14.41
N ILE A 400 -6.06 4.28 -15.37
CA ILE A 400 -7.29 4.66 -16.09
C ILE A 400 -8.42 3.80 -15.56
N VAL A 401 -9.50 4.44 -15.13
CA VAL A 401 -10.62 3.82 -14.43
C VAL A 401 -11.92 4.04 -15.19
N ASP A 402 -12.61 2.96 -15.53
CA ASP A 402 -13.99 3.01 -16.00
C ASP A 402 -14.93 2.89 -14.79
N LEU A 403 -15.68 3.93 -14.50
CA LEU A 403 -16.62 3.97 -13.37
C LEU A 403 -18.00 3.38 -13.69
N LYS A 404 -18.25 2.92 -14.93
CA LYS A 404 -19.56 2.45 -15.36
C LYS A 404 -19.68 0.93 -15.43
N THR A 405 -18.62 0.27 -15.84
CA THR A 405 -18.60 -1.19 -16.03
C THR A 405 -18.53 -1.90 -14.69
N SER A 406 -19.52 -2.75 -14.42
CA SER A 406 -19.52 -3.61 -13.23
C SER A 406 -18.83 -4.93 -13.51
N TYR A 407 -18.24 -5.53 -12.46
CA TYR A 407 -17.74 -6.90 -12.52
C TYR A 407 -17.91 -7.58 -11.15
N THR A 408 -18.03 -8.89 -11.16
CA THR A 408 -18.15 -9.70 -9.95
C THR A 408 -16.81 -10.36 -9.64
N VAL A 409 -16.34 -10.27 -8.41
CA VAL A 409 -15.10 -10.92 -7.96
C VAL A 409 -15.32 -12.43 -7.97
N SER A 410 -14.50 -13.14 -8.71
CA SER A 410 -14.54 -14.59 -8.86
C SER A 410 -13.13 -15.18 -8.88
N LYS A 411 -13.02 -16.49 -8.74
CA LYS A 411 -11.72 -17.18 -8.79
C LYS A 411 -10.96 -16.94 -10.08
N GLU A 412 -11.68 -16.71 -11.19
CA GLU A 412 -11.10 -16.49 -12.51
C GLU A 412 -10.44 -15.12 -12.66
N ASN A 413 -10.86 -14.14 -11.85
CA ASN A 413 -10.33 -12.78 -11.91
C ASN A 413 -9.53 -12.37 -10.66
N ILE A 414 -9.42 -13.22 -9.64
CA ILE A 414 -8.51 -13.05 -8.51
C ILE A 414 -7.08 -13.39 -8.96
N LEU A 415 -6.17 -12.45 -8.80
CA LEU A 415 -4.76 -12.58 -9.22
C LEU A 415 -3.80 -12.90 -8.08
N TYR A 416 -4.28 -12.87 -6.84
CA TYR A 416 -3.49 -13.25 -5.66
C TYR A 416 -3.02 -14.69 -5.76
N LYS A 417 -1.78 -14.95 -5.39
CA LYS A 417 -1.24 -16.32 -5.39
C LYS A 417 -2.04 -17.27 -4.49
N CYS A 418 -2.56 -16.77 -3.38
CA CYS A 418 -3.40 -17.56 -2.46
C CYS A 418 -4.77 -17.95 -3.06
N ASN A 419 -5.16 -17.39 -4.19
CA ASN A 419 -6.34 -17.72 -4.99
C ASN A 419 -7.68 -17.68 -4.25
N TRP A 420 -7.84 -16.72 -3.34
CA TRP A 420 -9.10 -16.41 -2.66
C TRP A 420 -9.15 -14.93 -2.26
N SER A 421 -10.37 -14.43 -2.01
CA SER A 421 -10.60 -13.08 -1.50
C SER A 421 -11.78 -13.11 -0.51
N PRO A 422 -11.78 -12.26 0.54
CA PRO A 422 -12.97 -12.07 1.36
C PRO A 422 -14.14 -11.42 0.60
N LEU A 423 -13.84 -10.91 -0.61
CA LEU A 423 -14.77 -10.20 -1.50
C LEU A 423 -15.32 -11.09 -2.62
N GLU A 424 -15.05 -12.40 -2.62
CA GLU A 424 -15.63 -13.32 -3.61
C GLU A 424 -17.16 -13.18 -3.68
N GLN A 425 -17.72 -13.17 -4.88
CA GLN A 425 -19.11 -12.93 -5.23
C GLN A 425 -19.62 -11.50 -5.01
N GLN A 426 -18.80 -10.59 -4.49
CA GLN A 426 -19.12 -9.16 -4.46
C GLN A 426 -19.08 -8.60 -5.89
N THR A 427 -20.12 -7.88 -6.26
CA THR A 427 -20.16 -7.13 -7.53
C THR A 427 -19.80 -5.68 -7.26
N PHE A 428 -18.70 -5.24 -7.87
CA PHE A 428 -18.27 -3.84 -7.84
C PHE A 428 -18.71 -3.11 -9.10
N LYS A 429 -19.03 -1.84 -8.96
CA LYS A 429 -19.20 -0.91 -10.05
C LYS A 429 -17.90 -0.14 -10.25
N GLY A 430 -17.39 -0.15 -11.49
CA GLY A 430 -16.10 0.45 -11.82
C GLY A 430 -14.93 -0.53 -11.74
N LYS A 431 -14.01 -0.37 -12.66
CA LYS A 431 -12.79 -1.18 -12.77
C LYS A 431 -11.63 -0.37 -13.34
N VAL A 432 -10.41 -0.75 -12.98
CA VAL A 432 -9.19 -0.30 -13.66
C VAL A 432 -9.10 -0.97 -15.02
N THR A 433 -8.89 -0.17 -16.06
CA THR A 433 -8.74 -0.66 -17.45
C THR A 433 -7.29 -0.64 -17.91
N HIS A 434 -6.52 0.37 -17.53
CA HIS A 434 -5.11 0.49 -17.87
C HIS A 434 -4.31 0.96 -16.68
N THR A 435 -3.09 0.46 -16.55
CA THR A 435 -2.12 0.92 -15.57
C THR A 435 -0.76 1.13 -16.21
N PHE A 436 -0.22 2.32 -16.04
CA PHE A 436 1.13 2.69 -16.44
C PHE A 436 2.02 2.72 -15.21
N VAL A 437 3.19 2.10 -15.31
CA VAL A 437 4.27 2.14 -14.32
C VAL A 437 5.54 2.61 -15.02
N ASN A 438 6.13 3.70 -14.54
CA ASN A 438 7.31 4.32 -15.17
C ASN A 438 7.11 4.51 -16.69
N GLY A 439 5.94 5.02 -17.10
CA GLY A 439 5.60 5.27 -18.50
C GLY A 439 5.34 4.03 -19.35
N GLN A 440 5.40 2.83 -18.79
CA GLN A 440 5.10 1.58 -19.50
C GLN A 440 3.66 1.17 -19.23
N LEU A 441 2.90 0.86 -20.27
CA LEU A 441 1.58 0.26 -20.13
C LEU A 441 1.75 -1.20 -19.68
N VAL A 442 1.68 -1.44 -18.37
CA VAL A 442 1.92 -2.76 -17.76
C VAL A 442 0.66 -3.59 -17.66
N TYR A 443 -0.51 -2.96 -17.61
CA TYR A 443 -1.81 -3.64 -17.57
C TYR A 443 -2.80 -2.97 -18.54
N ASN A 444 -3.46 -3.78 -19.35
CA ASN A 444 -4.49 -3.36 -20.31
C ASN A 444 -5.62 -4.40 -20.34
N ASN A 445 -6.73 -4.12 -19.62
CA ASN A 445 -7.95 -4.96 -19.64
C ASN A 445 -7.70 -6.48 -19.51
N GLY A 446 -6.89 -6.88 -18.52
CA GLY A 446 -6.56 -8.28 -18.27
C GLY A 446 -5.28 -8.78 -18.95
N ILE A 447 -4.68 -7.99 -19.84
CA ILE A 447 -3.43 -8.31 -20.51
C ILE A 447 -2.27 -7.61 -19.79
N PHE A 448 -1.22 -8.36 -19.46
CA PHE A 448 -0.03 -7.85 -18.81
C PHE A 448 1.14 -7.72 -19.78
N ASN A 449 1.83 -6.59 -19.75
CA ASN A 449 3.11 -6.40 -20.39
C ASN A 449 4.21 -6.53 -19.31
N GLU A 450 4.95 -7.61 -19.37
CA GLU A 450 5.98 -7.95 -18.39
C GLU A 450 7.42 -7.65 -18.88
N SER A 451 7.54 -6.93 -19.99
CA SER A 451 8.83 -6.65 -20.64
C SER A 451 9.75 -5.78 -19.81
N LYS A 452 9.16 -4.95 -18.92
CA LYS A 452 9.91 -4.13 -17.95
C LYS A 452 9.37 -4.36 -16.56
N LYS A 453 10.24 -4.17 -15.58
CA LYS A 453 9.91 -4.29 -14.16
C LYS A 453 9.77 -2.91 -13.53
N GLY A 454 9.11 -2.88 -12.38
CA GLY A 454 9.06 -1.71 -11.52
C GLY A 454 10.43 -1.32 -11.00
N GLU A 455 10.51 -0.16 -10.41
CA GLU A 455 11.76 0.42 -9.91
C GLU A 455 11.71 0.63 -8.40
N ARG A 456 12.89 0.65 -7.77
CA ARG A 456 13.05 1.03 -6.37
C ARG A 456 12.60 2.46 -6.16
N LEU A 457 11.74 2.71 -5.18
CA LEU A 457 11.32 4.05 -4.79
C LEU A 457 12.50 4.80 -4.14
N LEU A 458 12.57 6.10 -4.41
CA LEU A 458 13.50 7.03 -3.79
C LEU A 458 12.75 8.07 -2.98
N PHE A 459 13.38 8.56 -1.93
CA PHE A 459 12.78 9.43 -0.94
C PHE A 459 13.60 10.70 -0.75
N THR A 460 12.92 11.82 -0.51
CA THR A 460 13.58 13.05 -0.10
C THR A 460 13.90 12.98 1.40
N THR A 461 15.17 13.03 1.73
CA THR A 461 15.61 13.13 3.13
C THR A 461 15.27 14.49 3.73
N PRO A 462 15.11 14.60 5.06
CA PRO A 462 14.82 15.85 5.76
C PRO A 462 15.85 16.95 5.54
#